data_c49853c3a5b3ec33e078040e56977f0b
#
_entry.id   c49853c3a5b3ec33e078040e56977f0b
#
_cell.length_a   1.000
_cell.length_b   1.000
_cell.length_c   1.000
_cell.angle_alpha   90.00
_cell.angle_beta   90.00
_cell.angle_gamma   90.00
#
_symmetry.space_group_name_H-M   'P 1'
#
loop_
_entity.id
_entity.type
_entity.pdbx_description
1 polymer ?
#
loop_
_entity_poly.entity_id
_entity_poly.type
_entity_poly.pdbx_seq_one_letter_code
_entity_poly.pdbx_strand_id
1 'polypeptide(L)'
;LLLAASGCIAVSGGLEVASDRLLKLIDKGITVPQVAKVCDNFTQAGIMVHSYLMYGYPSQTIQETVDSLEMVRQLFDLGIIQSGFWHQFALTAHSPIGLNPEKYGITPHISPITFANNDIQFTDNTGIDHSLFSEGLKASLYNYMHDNGFDILLQEWFDFKIPATTIPQGYIEKQL
;
A
#
# COMPACT_ATOMS: atom_id res chain seq x y z
N LEU A 1 -16.28 10.09 -17.12
CA LEU A 1 -17.58 10.71 -17.44
C LEU A 1 -18.71 9.70 -17.53
N LEU A 2 -18.56 8.54 -18.20
CA LEU A 2 -19.64 7.52 -18.30
C LEU A 2 -20.04 6.96 -16.94
N LEU A 3 -19.07 6.64 -16.07
CA LEU A 3 -19.35 6.13 -14.72
C LEU A 3 -20.13 7.16 -13.88
N ALA A 4 -19.72 8.43 -13.87
CA ALA A 4 -20.44 9.48 -13.16
C ALA A 4 -21.86 9.65 -13.73
N ALA A 5 -22.03 9.66 -15.05
CA ALA A 5 -23.33 9.76 -15.71
C ALA A 5 -24.25 8.55 -15.42
N SER A 6 -23.69 7.38 -15.12
CA SER A 6 -24.46 6.18 -14.71
C SER A 6 -24.82 6.14 -13.22
N GLY A 7 -24.48 7.18 -12.46
CA GLY A 7 -24.76 7.27 -11.03
C GLY A 7 -23.74 6.56 -10.13
N CYS A 8 -22.52 6.29 -10.64
CA CYS A 8 -21.42 5.76 -9.82
C CYS A 8 -20.99 6.80 -8.79
N ILE A 9 -21.04 6.46 -7.51
CA ILE A 9 -20.67 7.36 -6.41
C ILE A 9 -19.31 7.03 -5.80
N ALA A 10 -18.81 5.81 -5.98
CA ALA A 10 -17.53 5.40 -5.45
C ALA A 10 -16.95 4.23 -6.26
N VAL A 11 -15.62 4.13 -6.26
CA VAL A 11 -14.87 3.01 -6.81
C VAL A 11 -13.85 2.51 -5.79
N SER A 12 -13.51 1.22 -5.87
CA SER A 12 -12.41 0.64 -5.11
C SER A 12 -11.32 0.19 -6.07
N GLY A 13 -10.06 0.44 -5.72
CA GLY A 13 -8.91 0.05 -6.52
C GLY A 13 -7.69 -0.30 -5.70
N GLY A 14 -6.85 -1.21 -6.19
CA GLY A 14 -5.59 -1.57 -5.57
C GLY A 14 -4.47 -0.64 -6.01
N LEU A 15 -4.04 0.30 -5.17
CA LEU A 15 -2.73 0.94 -5.29
C LEU A 15 -1.65 -0.06 -4.91
N GLU A 16 -1.98 -1.01 -4.03
CA GLU A 16 -1.08 -1.99 -3.42
C GLU A 16 0.05 -1.29 -2.66
N VAL A 17 1.25 -1.25 -3.21
CA VAL A 17 2.41 -0.57 -2.65
C VAL A 17 2.71 0.70 -3.44
N ALA A 18 2.93 1.82 -2.78
CA ALA A 18 3.35 3.03 -3.45
C ALA A 18 4.87 3.00 -3.74
N SER A 19 5.30 2.01 -4.51
CA SER A 19 6.67 1.80 -4.97
C SER A 19 6.63 1.22 -6.38
N ASP A 20 7.14 1.97 -7.37
CA ASP A 20 7.16 1.49 -8.77
C ASP A 20 8.00 0.23 -8.93
N ARG A 21 9.05 0.05 -8.11
CA ARG A 21 9.84 -1.19 -8.07
C ARG A 21 8.97 -2.39 -7.68
N LEU A 22 8.21 -2.26 -6.60
CA LEU A 22 7.35 -3.33 -6.10
C LEU A 22 6.14 -3.54 -7.02
N LEU A 23 5.53 -2.48 -7.56
CA LEU A 23 4.44 -2.58 -8.54
C LEU A 23 4.88 -3.36 -9.78
N LYS A 24 6.13 -3.16 -10.23
CA LYS A 24 6.71 -3.95 -11.33
C LYS A 24 6.98 -5.40 -10.91
N LEU A 25 7.43 -5.63 -9.67
CA LEU A 25 7.73 -6.98 -9.17
C LEU A 25 6.48 -7.85 -9.04
N ILE A 26 5.35 -7.27 -8.64
CA ILE A 26 4.04 -7.94 -8.59
C ILE A 26 3.31 -7.98 -9.94
N ASP A 27 3.94 -7.47 -11.00
CA ASP A 27 3.36 -7.40 -12.36
C ASP A 27 2.00 -6.68 -12.39
N LYS A 28 1.89 -5.58 -11.61
CA LYS A 28 0.63 -4.83 -11.50
C LYS A 28 0.27 -4.06 -12.79
N GLY A 29 1.26 -3.75 -13.62
CA GLY A 29 1.07 -3.04 -14.89
C GLY A 29 0.74 -1.55 -14.75
N ILE A 30 0.92 -0.96 -13.58
CA ILE A 30 0.69 0.46 -13.27
C ILE A 30 1.89 1.07 -12.55
N THR A 31 1.95 2.39 -12.52
CA THR A 31 2.92 3.16 -11.74
C THR A 31 2.20 4.08 -10.75
N VAL A 32 2.91 4.54 -9.72
CA VAL A 32 2.35 5.50 -8.74
C VAL A 32 1.80 6.76 -9.42
N PRO A 33 2.51 7.41 -10.38
CA PRO A 33 1.97 8.54 -11.13
C PRO A 33 0.66 8.23 -11.87
N GLN A 34 0.56 7.04 -12.48
CA GLN A 34 -0.67 6.63 -13.18
C GLN A 34 -1.83 6.47 -12.21
N VAL A 35 -1.59 5.87 -11.03
CA VAL A 35 -2.62 5.74 -9.99
C VAL A 35 -3.07 7.10 -9.50
N ALA A 36 -2.14 8.01 -9.17
CA ALA A 36 -2.49 9.36 -8.73
C ALA A 36 -3.41 10.06 -9.75
N LYS A 37 -3.03 10.04 -11.03
CA LYS A 37 -3.79 10.66 -12.10
C LYS A 37 -5.17 10.02 -12.33
N VAL A 38 -5.27 8.71 -12.23
CA VAL A 38 -6.56 7.99 -12.37
C VAL A 38 -7.48 8.30 -11.19
N CYS A 39 -6.96 8.28 -9.96
CA CYS A 39 -7.72 8.61 -8.75
C CYS A 39 -8.18 10.07 -8.78
N ASP A 40 -7.32 11.02 -9.16
CA ASP A 40 -7.68 12.42 -9.33
C ASP A 40 -8.81 12.58 -10.35
N ASN A 41 -8.73 11.91 -11.50
CA ASN A 41 -9.80 11.96 -12.51
C ASN A 41 -11.15 11.44 -11.98
N PHE A 42 -11.18 10.42 -11.12
CA PHE A 42 -12.40 9.97 -10.46
C PHE A 42 -12.93 11.03 -9.50
N THR A 43 -12.07 11.55 -8.65
CA THR A 43 -12.43 12.60 -7.66
C THR A 43 -12.94 13.85 -8.35
N GLN A 44 -12.30 14.31 -9.43
CA GLN A 44 -12.76 15.44 -10.26
C GLN A 44 -14.14 15.17 -10.91
N ALA A 45 -14.47 13.92 -11.16
CA ALA A 45 -15.77 13.51 -11.66
C ALA A 45 -16.85 13.32 -10.56
N GLY A 46 -16.52 13.62 -9.29
CA GLY A 46 -17.40 13.45 -8.13
C GLY A 46 -17.56 12.00 -7.67
N ILE A 47 -16.61 11.13 -8.02
CA ILE A 47 -16.59 9.71 -7.65
C ILE A 47 -15.53 9.51 -6.57
N MET A 48 -15.95 9.05 -5.38
CA MET A 48 -15.03 8.74 -4.28
C MET A 48 -14.14 7.53 -4.61
N VAL A 49 -12.91 7.56 -4.12
CA VAL A 49 -11.94 6.48 -4.32
C VAL A 49 -11.58 5.83 -2.99
N HIS A 50 -11.76 4.51 -2.91
CA HIS A 50 -11.24 3.67 -1.84
C HIS A 50 -10.02 2.92 -2.34
N SER A 51 -8.88 3.04 -1.64
CA SER A 51 -7.62 2.42 -2.04
C SER A 51 -7.26 1.23 -1.17
N TYR A 52 -7.06 0.06 -1.78
CA TYR A 52 -6.40 -1.06 -1.11
C TYR A 52 -4.90 -0.86 -1.13
N LEU A 53 -4.30 -0.93 0.05
CA LEU A 53 -2.87 -0.70 0.29
C LEU A 53 -2.26 -1.95 0.90
N MET A 54 -1.04 -2.27 0.53
CA MET A 54 -0.33 -3.45 1.01
C MET A 54 1.06 -3.07 1.52
N TYR A 55 1.52 -3.76 2.55
CA TYR A 55 2.89 -3.69 3.06
C TYR A 55 3.41 -5.09 3.38
N GLY A 56 4.73 -5.22 3.50
CA GLY A 56 5.36 -6.52 3.80
C GLY A 56 5.42 -7.47 2.61
N TYR A 57 5.36 -6.95 1.37
CA TYR A 57 5.63 -7.76 0.19
C TYR A 57 7.09 -8.25 0.21
N PRO A 58 7.37 -9.49 -0.22
CA PRO A 58 8.73 -10.03 -0.25
C PRO A 58 9.73 -9.07 -0.89
N SER A 59 10.87 -8.91 -0.25
CA SER A 59 11.92 -7.93 -0.58
C SER A 59 11.58 -6.45 -0.37
N GLN A 60 10.42 -6.11 0.18
CA GLN A 60 10.10 -4.73 0.54
C GLN A 60 11.02 -4.27 1.67
N THR A 61 11.63 -3.11 1.50
CA THR A 61 12.49 -2.49 2.52
C THR A 61 11.68 -1.62 3.48
N ILE A 62 12.25 -1.34 4.66
CA ILE A 62 11.68 -0.35 5.60
C ILE A 62 11.52 1.01 4.92
N GLN A 63 12.51 1.43 4.12
CA GLN A 63 12.45 2.69 3.39
C GLN A 63 11.24 2.75 2.45
N GLU A 64 10.96 1.67 1.71
CA GLU A 64 9.81 1.61 0.81
C GLU A 64 8.47 1.64 1.55
N THR A 65 8.40 1.08 2.75
CA THR A 65 7.19 1.20 3.60
C THR A 65 6.96 2.64 4.04
N VAL A 66 8.02 3.33 4.49
CA VAL A 66 7.95 4.74 4.90
C VAL A 66 7.64 5.66 3.72
N ASP A 67 8.27 5.43 2.58
CA ASP A 67 8.02 6.19 1.35
C ASP A 67 6.61 5.96 0.82
N SER A 68 6.08 4.72 0.93
CA SER A 68 4.69 4.41 0.61
C SER A 68 3.72 5.18 1.51
N LEU A 69 3.99 5.24 2.82
CA LEU A 69 3.17 6.00 3.75
C LEU A 69 3.16 7.49 3.41
N GLU A 70 4.31 8.08 3.07
CA GLU A 70 4.38 9.48 2.67
C GLU A 70 3.59 9.76 1.37
N MET A 71 3.70 8.90 0.36
CA MET A 71 2.91 9.06 -0.86
C MET A 71 1.41 8.93 -0.60
N VAL A 72 1.00 8.00 0.27
CA VAL A 72 -0.41 7.86 0.70
C VAL A 72 -0.87 9.11 1.46
N ARG A 73 -0.05 9.65 2.38
CA ARG A 73 -0.33 10.91 3.06
C ARG A 73 -0.62 12.04 2.06
N GLN A 74 0.23 12.19 1.04
CA GLN A 74 0.04 13.23 0.01
C GLN A 74 -1.22 12.99 -0.84
N LEU A 75 -1.58 11.73 -1.15
CA LEU A 75 -2.82 11.41 -1.87
C LEU A 75 -4.06 11.82 -1.09
N PHE A 76 -4.07 11.63 0.23
CA PHE A 76 -5.15 12.07 1.11
C PHE A 76 -5.16 13.59 1.28
N ASP A 77 -4.02 14.21 1.55
CA ASP A 77 -3.86 15.65 1.74
C ASP A 77 -4.35 16.46 0.52
N LEU A 78 -4.13 15.93 -0.69
CA LEU A 78 -4.66 16.48 -1.94
C LEU A 78 -6.12 16.10 -2.22
N GLY A 79 -6.77 15.32 -1.37
CA GLY A 79 -8.14 14.85 -1.56
C GLY A 79 -8.34 13.89 -2.74
N ILE A 80 -7.26 13.30 -3.27
CA ILE A 80 -7.29 12.39 -4.43
C ILE A 80 -7.92 11.05 -4.08
N ILE A 81 -7.72 10.57 -2.86
CA ILE A 81 -8.37 9.38 -2.29
C ILE A 81 -9.09 9.76 -1.00
N GLN A 82 -10.24 9.15 -0.71
CA GLN A 82 -11.07 9.49 0.43
C GLN A 82 -11.09 8.40 1.49
N SER A 83 -10.71 7.18 1.14
CA SER A 83 -10.60 6.09 2.10
C SER A 83 -9.59 5.04 1.63
N GLY A 84 -9.15 4.21 2.55
CA GLY A 84 -8.22 3.15 2.24
C GLY A 84 -8.14 2.10 3.33
N PHE A 85 -7.41 1.03 3.04
CA PHE A 85 -7.15 -0.03 3.99
C PHE A 85 -5.74 -0.60 3.77
N TRP A 86 -4.93 -0.63 4.83
CA TRP A 86 -3.64 -1.33 4.83
C TRP A 86 -3.82 -2.79 5.24
N HIS A 87 -3.31 -3.70 4.43
CA HIS A 87 -3.18 -5.10 4.81
C HIS A 87 -1.73 -5.56 4.65
N GLN A 88 -1.30 -6.43 5.54
CA GLN A 88 0.00 -7.08 5.41
C GLN A 88 -0.08 -8.15 4.32
N PHE A 89 0.96 -8.25 3.51
CA PHE A 89 1.06 -9.30 2.50
C PHE A 89 0.92 -10.69 3.15
N ALA A 90 0.04 -11.51 2.60
CA ALA A 90 -0.17 -12.90 2.99
C ALA A 90 0.28 -13.83 1.86
N LEU A 91 1.21 -14.74 2.19
CA LEU A 91 1.64 -15.79 1.26
C LEU A 91 0.59 -16.88 1.25
N THR A 92 -0.08 -17.09 0.11
CA THR A 92 -1.06 -18.17 -0.03
C THR A 92 -0.49 -19.35 -0.81
N ALA A 93 -0.86 -20.57 -0.43
CA ALA A 93 -0.29 -21.81 -0.97
C ALA A 93 -0.39 -21.95 -2.48
N HIS A 94 -1.48 -21.44 -3.07
CA HIS A 94 -1.77 -21.57 -4.50
C HIS A 94 -1.49 -20.31 -5.33
N SER A 95 -0.93 -19.27 -4.70
CA SER A 95 -0.48 -18.08 -5.43
C SER A 95 0.77 -18.38 -6.26
N PRO A 96 1.04 -17.59 -7.33
CA PRO A 96 2.30 -17.72 -8.08
C PRO A 96 3.56 -17.69 -7.21
N ILE A 97 3.53 -16.88 -6.14
CA ILE A 97 4.61 -16.77 -5.17
C ILE A 97 4.69 -18.03 -4.30
N GLY A 98 3.56 -18.54 -3.81
CA GLY A 98 3.50 -19.76 -3.01
C GLY A 98 3.95 -21.00 -3.76
N LEU A 99 3.72 -21.04 -5.07
CA LEU A 99 4.15 -22.14 -5.94
C LEU A 99 5.64 -22.07 -6.33
N ASN A 100 6.27 -20.88 -6.27
CA ASN A 100 7.66 -20.65 -6.68
C ASN A 100 8.39 -19.74 -5.69
N PRO A 101 8.42 -20.05 -4.39
CA PRO A 101 8.91 -19.14 -3.35
C PRO A 101 10.37 -18.74 -3.52
N GLU A 102 11.22 -19.63 -4.00
CA GLU A 102 12.64 -19.35 -4.25
C GLU A 102 12.86 -18.23 -5.28
N LYS A 103 11.98 -18.12 -6.28
CA LYS A 103 12.04 -17.05 -7.30
C LYS A 103 11.87 -15.66 -6.68
N TYR A 104 11.20 -15.59 -5.54
CA TYR A 104 10.90 -14.34 -4.81
C TYR A 104 11.77 -14.16 -3.56
N GLY A 105 12.78 -15.02 -3.37
CA GLY A 105 13.66 -14.96 -2.22
C GLY A 105 12.98 -15.27 -0.88
N ILE A 106 11.96 -16.12 -0.92
CA ILE A 106 11.13 -16.51 0.23
C ILE A 106 11.50 -17.92 0.70
N THR A 107 11.57 -18.09 2.01
CA THR A 107 11.63 -19.40 2.67
C THR A 107 10.30 -19.64 3.38
N PRO A 108 9.41 -20.48 2.82
CA PRO A 108 8.15 -20.82 3.48
C PRO A 108 8.40 -21.69 4.70
N HIS A 109 7.67 -21.43 5.77
CA HIS A 109 7.64 -22.29 6.94
C HIS A 109 6.55 -23.35 6.75
N ILE A 110 6.97 -24.60 6.53
CA ILE A 110 6.05 -25.70 6.27
C ILE A 110 5.24 -25.95 7.55
N SER A 111 3.98 -25.57 7.52
CA SER A 111 2.96 -25.92 8.49
C SER A 111 1.97 -26.87 7.81
N PRO A 112 1.33 -27.82 8.52
CA PRO A 112 0.29 -28.63 7.90
C PRO A 112 -0.79 -27.72 7.33
N ILE A 113 -0.92 -27.67 6.00
CA ILE A 113 -1.98 -26.91 5.34
C ILE A 113 -3.28 -27.66 5.62
N THR A 114 -4.18 -27.03 6.37
CA THR A 114 -5.51 -27.53 6.59
C THR A 114 -6.46 -26.98 5.53
N PHE A 115 -7.57 -27.64 5.29
CA PHE A 115 -8.60 -27.19 4.34
C PHE A 115 -9.05 -25.73 4.57
N ALA A 116 -8.98 -25.24 5.80
CA ALA A 116 -9.47 -23.91 6.19
C ALA A 116 -8.36 -22.84 6.27
N ASN A 117 -7.09 -23.21 6.20
CA ASN A 117 -5.97 -22.26 6.31
C ASN A 117 -5.04 -22.40 5.12
N ASN A 118 -5.08 -21.41 4.24
CA ASN A 118 -4.29 -21.36 3.03
C ASN A 118 -3.06 -20.44 3.16
N ASP A 119 -2.94 -19.73 4.28
CA ASP A 119 -1.85 -18.81 4.53
C ASP A 119 -0.61 -19.56 5.03
N ILE A 120 0.53 -19.26 4.43
CA ILE A 120 1.82 -19.85 4.74
C ILE A 120 2.68 -18.78 5.43
N GLN A 121 3.18 -19.10 6.61
CA GLN A 121 4.20 -18.29 7.25
C GLN A 121 5.51 -18.39 6.47
N PHE A 122 6.22 -17.28 6.33
CA PHE A 122 7.47 -17.23 5.58
C PHE A 122 8.45 -16.22 6.18
N THR A 123 9.70 -16.37 5.80
CA THR A 123 10.73 -15.33 5.92
C THR A 123 11.24 -14.99 4.53
N ASP A 124 11.66 -13.75 4.32
CA ASP A 124 12.33 -13.32 3.11
C ASP A 124 13.79 -12.94 3.37
N ASN A 125 14.50 -12.58 2.31
CA ASN A 125 15.92 -12.24 2.39
C ASN A 125 16.21 -10.92 3.11
N THR A 126 15.17 -10.11 3.43
CA THR A 126 15.35 -8.84 4.16
C THR A 126 15.47 -9.06 5.66
N GLY A 127 14.86 -10.13 6.17
CA GLY A 127 14.78 -10.42 7.61
C GLY A 127 13.95 -9.39 8.39
N ILE A 128 13.14 -8.57 7.71
CA ILE A 128 12.33 -7.52 8.34
C ILE A 128 11.04 -8.12 8.88
N ASP A 129 10.74 -7.83 10.13
CA ASP A 129 9.40 -8.09 10.69
C ASP A 129 8.45 -6.94 10.32
N HIS A 130 7.74 -7.10 9.23
CA HIS A 130 6.79 -6.11 8.73
C HIS A 130 5.57 -5.91 9.63
N SER A 131 5.27 -6.84 10.54
CA SER A 131 4.14 -6.72 11.47
C SER A 131 4.27 -5.50 12.40
N LEU A 132 5.50 -5.07 12.68
CA LEU A 132 5.80 -3.89 13.48
C LEU A 132 5.19 -2.59 12.92
N PHE A 133 4.95 -2.53 11.61
CA PHE A 133 4.36 -1.35 10.95
C PHE A 133 2.84 -1.27 11.08
N SER A 134 2.18 -2.38 11.45
CA SER A 134 0.72 -2.54 11.40
C SER A 134 -0.03 -1.39 12.08
N GLU A 135 0.29 -1.13 13.35
CA GLU A 135 -0.45 -0.16 14.14
C GLU A 135 -0.21 1.28 13.67
N GLY A 136 1.04 1.64 13.34
CA GLY A 136 1.36 2.97 12.83
C GLY A 136 0.70 3.26 11.48
N LEU A 137 0.72 2.28 10.57
CA LEU A 137 0.06 2.40 9.25
C LEU A 137 -1.47 2.52 9.40
N LYS A 138 -2.09 1.78 10.31
CA LYS A 138 -3.53 1.88 10.57
C LYS A 138 -3.89 3.21 11.22
N ALA A 139 -3.13 3.63 12.24
CA ALA A 139 -3.40 4.87 12.96
C ALA A 139 -3.27 6.10 12.04
N SER A 140 -2.19 6.17 11.26
CA SER A 140 -1.99 7.25 10.29
C SER A 140 -3.11 7.30 9.26
N LEU A 141 -3.45 6.17 8.65
CA LEU A 141 -4.51 6.08 7.65
C LEU A 141 -5.87 6.48 8.21
N TYR A 142 -6.20 6.03 9.43
CA TYR A 142 -7.43 6.42 10.11
C TYR A 142 -7.53 7.93 10.28
N ASN A 143 -6.44 8.58 10.71
CA ASN A 143 -6.39 10.03 10.85
C ASN A 143 -6.55 10.72 9.49
N TYR A 144 -5.83 10.29 8.44
CA TYR A 144 -5.92 10.87 7.10
C TYR A 144 -7.35 10.78 6.51
N MET A 145 -8.06 9.67 6.74
CA MET A 145 -9.47 9.53 6.33
C MET A 145 -10.42 10.52 7.03
N HIS A 146 -9.97 11.16 8.12
CA HIS A 146 -10.73 12.15 8.89
C HIS A 146 -10.12 13.55 8.79
N ASP A 147 -9.39 13.84 7.72
CA ASP A 147 -8.73 15.13 7.48
C ASP A 147 -7.82 15.58 8.63
N ASN A 148 -7.09 14.64 9.24
CA ASN A 148 -6.26 14.90 10.42
C ASN A 148 -4.86 14.27 10.28
N GLY A 149 -3.86 14.87 10.93
CA GLY A 149 -2.51 14.31 11.08
C GLY A 149 -1.60 14.49 9.87
N PHE A 150 -1.94 15.32 8.90
CA PHE A 150 -1.08 15.62 7.74
C PHE A 150 0.19 16.37 8.10
N ASP A 151 0.19 17.08 9.24
CA ASP A 151 1.31 17.82 9.81
C ASP A 151 2.14 16.98 10.80
N ILE A 152 1.69 15.79 11.17
CA ILE A 152 2.40 14.89 12.06
C ILE A 152 3.57 14.26 11.31
N LEU A 153 4.75 14.29 11.94
CA LEU A 153 5.93 13.62 11.37
C LEU A 153 5.68 12.10 11.29
N LEU A 154 6.11 11.46 10.19
CA LEU A 154 5.89 10.03 10.00
C LEU A 154 6.44 9.18 11.16
N GLN A 155 7.53 9.62 11.79
CA GLN A 155 8.11 8.95 12.96
C GLN A 155 7.13 8.83 14.15
N GLU A 156 6.25 9.81 14.33
CA GLU A 156 5.32 9.85 15.45
C GLU A 156 4.23 8.76 15.41
N TRP A 157 4.05 8.15 14.23
CA TRP A 157 3.13 7.01 14.07
C TRP A 157 3.70 5.69 14.57
N PHE A 158 5.02 5.64 14.88
CA PHE A 158 5.72 4.41 15.22
C PHE A 158 6.49 4.57 16.54
N ASP A 159 6.43 3.56 17.39
CA ASP A 159 7.15 3.47 18.67
C ASP A 159 8.60 2.98 18.51
N PHE A 160 9.02 2.70 17.28
CA PHE A 160 10.40 2.36 16.91
C PHE A 160 10.95 3.33 15.87
N LYS A 161 12.27 3.38 15.77
CA LYS A 161 12.95 4.31 14.84
C LYS A 161 12.77 3.87 13.40
N ILE A 162 12.22 4.76 12.57
CA ILE A 162 12.14 4.60 11.13
C ILE A 162 13.11 5.54 10.40
N PRO A 163 13.54 5.25 9.15
CA PRO A 163 14.27 6.20 8.33
C PRO A 163 13.39 7.41 7.96
N ALA A 164 14.01 8.53 7.63
CA ALA A 164 13.31 9.64 7.02
C ALA A 164 12.81 9.22 5.61
N THR A 165 11.65 9.74 5.21
CA THR A 165 11.18 9.52 3.84
C THR A 165 12.11 10.14 2.81
N THR A 166 12.25 9.48 1.67
CA THR A 166 12.97 10.01 0.49
C THR A 166 12.03 10.75 -0.48
N ILE A 167 10.73 10.66 -0.25
CA ILE A 167 9.71 11.29 -1.09
C ILE A 167 9.64 12.79 -0.76
N PRO A 168 9.90 13.66 -1.73
CA PRO A 168 9.82 15.10 -1.49
C PRO A 168 8.38 15.57 -1.28
N GLN A 169 8.24 16.64 -0.53
CA GLN A 169 6.96 17.33 -0.41
C GLN A 169 6.42 17.73 -1.79
N GLY A 170 5.11 17.54 -2.01
CA GLY A 170 4.46 17.81 -3.29
C GLY A 170 4.87 16.86 -4.42
N TYR A 171 5.38 15.66 -4.09
CA TYR A 171 5.72 14.64 -5.09
C TYR A 171 4.48 14.23 -5.91
N ILE A 172 3.38 13.91 -5.24
CA ILE A 172 2.13 13.50 -5.91
C ILE A 172 1.53 14.66 -6.72
N GLU A 173 1.52 15.89 -6.18
CA GLU A 173 1.01 17.07 -6.89
C GLU A 173 1.71 17.27 -8.24
N LYS A 174 3.01 17.03 -8.31
CA LYS A 174 3.78 17.15 -9.57
C LYS A 174 3.48 16.04 -10.59
N GLN A 175 2.76 14.99 -10.20
CA GLN A 175 2.37 13.91 -11.11
C GLN A 175 1.01 14.16 -11.77
N LEU A 176 0.21 15.09 -11.27
CA LEU A 176 -1.11 15.46 -11.80
C LEU A 176 -0.98 16.39 -12.99
#